data_425406ebe2f51f8b1a5f9361702deff8
#
_entry.id   425406ebe2f51f8b1a5f9361702deff8
#
_cell.length_a   1.000
_cell.length_b   1.000
_cell.length_c   1.000
_cell.angle_alpha   90.00
_cell.angle_beta   90.00
_cell.angle_gamma   90.00
#
_symmetry.space_group_name_H-M   'P 1'
#
loop_
_entity.id
_entity.type
_entity.pdbx_description
1 polymer ?
#
loop_
_entity_poly.entity_id
_entity_poly.type
_entity_poly.pdbx_seq_one_letter_code
_entity_poly.pdbx_strand_id
1 'polypeptide(L)'
;MNAAGLAVAADRLILHVFLPDGAERDVTVVAEAPDAAAPHVYSDEYLSPNPIEKEPADWMPLLAPDAKLPLFLRDYRMAPFQAEYWPDEGIYYAQFRSNEDEPGHPIAEFIRRLEREIRLDRPRTIVLDQRFNQGGNFTTTASLMKNLTTLSESIEHVYVLTSAWTFSAGNVSIALLKEHGAKKVTLLGEPVGDRIRLWAEGGSLTLPNSGLVIGFATGLHDYSQSCFGERSCFWIMYFYPMHVRSFAPDIRIPYNFDDYAGLRDPVLERARDLASSSTKPH
;
A
#
# COMPACT_ATOMS: atom_id res chain seq x y z
N MET A 1 -7.71 -22.62 -10.50
CA MET A 1 -6.85 -22.68 -11.69
C MET A 1 -7.28 -23.74 -12.70
N ASN A 2 -7.57 -24.98 -12.30
CA ASN A 2 -8.06 -26.00 -13.24
C ASN A 2 -9.38 -25.60 -13.93
N ALA A 3 -10.37 -25.10 -13.17
CA ALA A 3 -11.63 -24.59 -13.71
C ALA A 3 -11.48 -23.39 -14.69
N ALA A 4 -10.37 -22.67 -14.61
CA ALA A 4 -10.01 -21.58 -15.51
C ALA A 4 -9.14 -22.03 -16.70
N GLY A 5 -8.87 -23.31 -16.83
CA GLY A 5 -8.03 -23.87 -17.88
C GLY A 5 -6.53 -23.59 -17.73
N LEU A 6 -6.11 -23.09 -16.56
CA LEU A 6 -4.70 -22.74 -16.28
C LEU A 6 -3.90 -23.90 -15.69
N ALA A 7 -4.54 -25.01 -15.34
CA ALA A 7 -3.90 -26.21 -14.84
C ALA A 7 -4.58 -27.45 -15.42
N VAL A 8 -3.78 -28.46 -15.77
CA VAL A 8 -4.25 -29.70 -16.37
C VAL A 8 -4.98 -30.63 -15.39
N ALA A 9 -4.76 -30.45 -14.09
CA ALA A 9 -5.39 -31.21 -13.02
C ALA A 9 -5.85 -30.31 -11.87
N ALA A 10 -6.82 -30.79 -11.08
CA ALA A 10 -7.33 -30.01 -9.94
C ALA A 10 -6.37 -30.00 -8.74
N ASP A 11 -5.49 -31.02 -8.65
CA ASP A 11 -4.59 -31.26 -7.53
C ASP A 11 -3.14 -30.86 -7.78
N ARG A 12 -2.81 -30.34 -8.96
CA ARG A 12 -1.43 -29.99 -9.28
C ARG A 12 -1.33 -28.81 -10.26
N LEU A 13 -0.25 -28.03 -10.10
CA LEU A 13 0.16 -26.97 -11.00
C LEU A 13 1.59 -27.25 -11.46
N ILE A 14 1.87 -27.10 -12.75
CA ILE A 14 3.22 -27.11 -13.30
C ILE A 14 3.61 -25.69 -13.58
N LEU A 15 4.69 -25.23 -12.95
CA LEU A 15 5.28 -23.92 -13.15
C LEU A 15 6.54 -24.07 -13.99
N HIS A 16 6.60 -23.38 -15.12
CA HIS A 16 7.83 -23.20 -15.87
C HIS A 16 8.60 -22.04 -15.27
N VAL A 17 9.75 -22.31 -14.68
CA VAL A 17 10.54 -21.31 -13.94
C VAL A 17 11.88 -21.06 -14.60
N PHE A 18 12.27 -19.78 -14.59
CA PHE A 18 13.60 -19.32 -15.03
C PHE A 18 14.45 -19.10 -13.78
N LEU A 19 15.61 -19.72 -13.76
CA LEU A 19 16.57 -19.57 -12.66
C LEU A 19 17.52 -18.38 -12.91
N PRO A 20 18.16 -17.84 -11.87
CA PRO A 20 19.09 -16.71 -12.01
C PRO A 20 20.27 -16.98 -12.93
N ASP A 21 20.68 -18.25 -13.10
CA ASP A 21 21.74 -18.69 -14.00
C ASP A 21 21.28 -18.83 -15.48
N GLY A 22 20.01 -18.50 -15.76
CA GLY A 22 19.40 -18.61 -17.08
C GLY A 22 18.88 -20.03 -17.40
N ALA A 23 19.01 -21.00 -16.51
CA ALA A 23 18.42 -22.33 -16.71
C ALA A 23 16.90 -22.29 -16.56
N GLU A 24 16.23 -23.16 -17.29
CA GLU A 24 14.77 -23.33 -17.25
C GLU A 24 14.43 -24.71 -16.69
N ARG A 25 13.37 -24.75 -15.88
CA ARG A 25 12.87 -26.05 -15.40
C ARG A 25 11.38 -25.99 -15.08
N ASP A 26 10.73 -27.15 -15.16
CA ASP A 26 9.37 -27.33 -14.68
C ASP A 26 9.37 -27.73 -13.21
N VAL A 27 8.59 -27.03 -12.41
CA VAL A 27 8.35 -27.33 -10.99
C VAL A 27 6.90 -27.73 -10.83
N THR A 28 6.67 -28.96 -10.35
CA THR A 28 5.32 -29.43 -10.04
C THR A 28 4.99 -29.10 -8.59
N VAL A 29 3.95 -28.29 -8.41
CA VAL A 29 3.35 -28.00 -7.09
C VAL A 29 2.09 -28.86 -6.96
N VAL A 30 2.03 -29.67 -5.93
CA VAL A 30 0.88 -30.55 -5.64
C VAL A 30 0.08 -29.91 -4.51
N ALA A 31 -1.26 -29.91 -4.65
CA ALA A 31 -2.15 -29.45 -3.59
C ALA A 31 -2.10 -30.43 -2.41
N GLU A 32 -1.84 -29.92 -1.24
CA GLU A 32 -1.95 -30.68 0.01
C GLU A 32 -3.39 -30.67 0.52
N ALA A 33 -3.77 -31.69 1.28
CA ALA A 33 -5.04 -31.67 1.96
C ALA A 33 -5.07 -30.54 2.99
N PRO A 34 -6.20 -29.81 3.15
CA PRO A 34 -6.29 -28.78 4.15
C PRO A 34 -5.98 -29.34 5.54
N ASP A 35 -4.95 -28.84 6.19
CA ASP A 35 -4.68 -29.10 7.59
C ASP A 35 -5.38 -28.03 8.42
N ALA A 36 -6.40 -28.46 9.19
CA ALA A 36 -7.14 -27.54 10.07
C ALA A 36 -6.27 -26.98 11.22
N ALA A 37 -5.11 -27.60 11.47
CA ALA A 37 -4.13 -27.12 12.46
C ALA A 37 -3.06 -26.22 11.85
N ALA A 38 -2.99 -26.13 10.51
CA ALA A 38 -2.04 -25.24 9.85
C ALA A 38 -2.41 -23.78 10.16
N PRO A 39 -1.44 -22.96 10.54
CA PRO A 39 -1.71 -21.54 10.75
C PRO A 39 -2.22 -20.92 9.45
N HIS A 40 -3.32 -20.17 9.52
CA HIS A 40 -3.75 -19.32 8.42
C HIS A 40 -2.74 -18.20 8.29
N VAL A 41 -1.88 -18.29 7.30
CA VAL A 41 -0.94 -17.23 6.97
C VAL A 41 -1.60 -16.31 5.96
N TYR A 42 -1.85 -15.08 6.35
CA TYR A 42 -2.36 -14.06 5.43
C TYR A 42 -1.24 -13.61 4.49
N SER A 43 -1.60 -13.23 3.26
CA SER A 43 -0.65 -12.86 2.21
C SER A 43 0.29 -11.71 2.58
N ASP A 44 -0.14 -10.79 3.44
CA ASP A 44 0.67 -9.68 3.96
C ASP A 44 1.76 -10.14 4.94
N GLU A 45 1.55 -11.25 5.62
CA GLU A 45 2.56 -11.84 6.50
C GLU A 45 3.77 -12.40 5.72
N TYR A 46 3.56 -12.88 4.48
CA TYR A 46 4.65 -13.38 3.64
C TYR A 46 5.60 -12.28 3.14
N LEU A 47 5.15 -11.03 3.10
CA LEU A 47 6.00 -9.89 2.76
C LEU A 47 6.81 -9.39 3.94
N SER A 48 6.51 -9.87 5.15
CA SER A 48 7.30 -9.55 6.33
C SER A 48 8.62 -10.30 6.30
N PRO A 49 9.76 -9.60 6.38
CA PRO A 49 11.06 -10.25 6.51
C PRO A 49 11.28 -10.85 7.91
N ASN A 50 10.39 -10.56 8.85
CA ASN A 50 10.46 -11.12 10.20
C ASN A 50 9.80 -12.50 10.21
N PRO A 51 10.43 -13.51 10.85
CA PRO A 51 9.85 -14.84 10.97
C PRO A 51 8.48 -14.81 11.62
N ILE A 52 7.57 -15.65 11.12
CA ILE A 52 6.29 -15.89 11.77
C ILE A 52 6.54 -16.84 12.95
N GLU A 53 6.02 -16.54 14.14
CA GLU A 53 6.26 -17.32 15.37
C GLU A 53 5.95 -18.82 15.26
N LYS A 54 5.24 -19.24 14.21
CA LYS A 54 4.82 -20.62 13.96
C LYS A 54 5.21 -21.11 12.56
N GLU A 55 6.28 -20.58 12.01
CA GLU A 55 6.79 -21.10 10.74
C GLU A 55 7.18 -22.57 10.86
N PRO A 56 6.87 -23.40 9.86
CA PRO A 56 7.43 -24.73 9.78
C PRO A 56 8.96 -24.68 9.87
N ALA A 57 9.57 -25.58 10.64
CA ALA A 57 10.99 -25.58 10.90
C ALA A 57 11.89 -25.78 9.66
N ASP A 58 11.28 -26.16 8.54
CA ASP A 58 11.90 -26.39 7.24
C ASP A 58 11.81 -25.18 6.29
N TRP A 59 11.15 -24.09 6.68
CA TRP A 59 11.14 -22.88 5.90
C TRP A 59 12.47 -22.13 5.99
N MET A 60 13.06 -21.86 4.84
CA MET A 60 14.26 -21.03 4.75
C MET A 60 13.86 -19.56 4.54
N PRO A 61 14.22 -18.65 5.47
CA PRO A 61 14.04 -17.23 5.23
C PRO A 61 14.95 -16.78 4.08
N LEU A 62 14.40 -16.02 3.16
CA LEU A 62 15.17 -15.45 2.05
C LEU A 62 16.18 -14.41 2.53
N LEU A 63 15.80 -13.62 3.52
CA LEU A 63 16.65 -12.59 4.12
C LEU A 63 17.27 -13.12 5.43
N ALA A 64 18.52 -12.76 5.68
CA ALA A 64 19.16 -13.09 6.94
C ALA A 64 18.42 -12.45 8.13
N PRO A 65 18.33 -13.12 9.28
CA PRO A 65 17.60 -12.61 10.46
C PRO A 65 18.11 -11.24 10.98
N ASP A 66 19.38 -10.93 10.72
CA ASP A 66 20.05 -9.68 11.09
C ASP A 66 20.15 -8.68 9.93
N ALA A 67 19.46 -8.94 8.81
CA ALA A 67 19.47 -8.06 7.67
C ALA A 67 18.95 -6.66 8.02
N LYS A 68 19.68 -5.64 7.59
CA LYS A 68 19.26 -4.24 7.77
C LYS A 68 18.20 -3.88 6.72
N LEU A 69 16.97 -4.06 7.10
CA LEU A 69 15.81 -3.86 6.23
C LEU A 69 15.65 -2.41 5.74
N PRO A 70 15.22 -2.21 4.51
CA PRO A 70 14.71 -0.92 4.04
C PRO A 70 13.61 -0.39 4.96
N LEU A 71 13.51 0.93 5.07
CA LEU A 71 12.59 1.59 6.02
C LEU A 71 11.14 1.10 5.91
N PHE A 72 10.65 0.93 4.71
CA PHE A 72 9.25 0.50 4.47
C PHE A 72 8.95 -0.94 4.90
N LEU A 73 9.97 -1.79 5.09
CA LEU A 73 9.83 -3.18 5.57
C LEU A 73 10.14 -3.32 7.07
N ARG A 74 10.66 -2.27 7.72
CA ARG A 74 10.98 -2.33 9.15
C ARG A 74 9.72 -2.47 9.98
N ASP A 75 9.82 -3.27 11.02
CA ASP A 75 8.78 -3.45 12.03
C ASP A 75 7.38 -3.62 11.40
N TYR A 76 7.32 -4.32 10.29
CA TYR A 76 6.13 -4.43 9.46
C TYR A 76 4.88 -4.80 10.25
N ARG A 77 5.01 -5.65 11.27
CA ARG A 77 3.90 -6.06 12.13
C ARG A 77 3.69 -5.16 13.34
N MET A 78 4.78 -4.58 13.85
CA MET A 78 4.76 -3.88 15.14
C MET A 78 4.55 -2.38 14.99
N ALA A 79 4.72 -1.84 13.80
CA ALA A 79 4.61 -0.41 13.54
C ALA A 79 3.76 -0.13 12.29
N PRO A 80 2.41 -0.10 12.42
CA PRO A 80 1.50 0.21 11.31
C PRO A 80 1.69 1.64 10.80
N PHE A 81 2.27 2.51 11.62
CA PHE A 81 2.55 3.90 11.30
C PHE A 81 3.98 4.23 11.67
N GLN A 82 4.75 4.80 10.73
CA GLN A 82 6.12 5.25 10.94
C GLN A 82 6.30 6.67 10.43
N ALA A 83 7.16 7.45 11.10
CA ALA A 83 7.56 8.76 10.64
C ALA A 83 8.99 9.06 11.08
N GLU A 84 9.76 9.68 10.19
CA GLU A 84 11.15 10.07 10.41
C GLU A 84 11.47 11.37 9.66
N TYR A 85 12.14 12.32 10.32
CA TYR A 85 12.64 13.53 9.68
C TYR A 85 14.12 13.42 9.37
N TRP A 86 14.51 13.78 8.14
CA TRP A 86 15.90 13.82 7.68
C TRP A 86 16.31 15.29 7.44
N PRO A 87 16.87 15.96 8.47
CA PRO A 87 17.12 17.39 8.42
C PRO A 87 18.11 17.80 7.32
N ASP A 88 19.14 17.00 7.09
CA ASP A 88 20.15 17.26 6.05
C ASP A 88 19.56 17.25 4.62
N GLU A 89 18.47 16.49 4.42
CA GLU A 89 17.77 16.40 3.15
C GLU A 89 16.53 17.30 3.09
N GLY A 90 16.05 17.78 4.23
CA GLY A 90 14.80 18.52 4.36
C GLY A 90 13.57 17.67 4.02
N ILE A 91 13.65 16.36 4.26
CA ILE A 91 12.62 15.38 3.95
C ILE A 91 11.97 14.88 5.23
N TYR A 92 10.63 14.87 5.26
CA TYR A 92 9.86 14.19 6.27
C TYR A 92 9.20 12.96 5.65
N TYR A 93 9.60 11.76 6.09
CA TYR A 93 9.00 10.50 5.69
C TYR A 93 7.87 10.14 6.64
N ALA A 94 6.75 9.68 6.09
CA ALA A 94 5.62 9.14 6.85
C ALA A 94 5.03 7.93 6.12
N GLN A 95 4.85 6.81 6.82
CA GLN A 95 4.22 5.60 6.29
C GLN A 95 2.92 5.32 7.04
N PHE A 96 1.87 5.02 6.26
CA PHE A 96 0.59 4.51 6.73
C PHE A 96 0.34 3.15 6.10
N ARG A 97 0.17 2.11 6.91
CA ARG A 97 -0.19 0.75 6.46
C ARG A 97 -1.67 0.47 6.61
N SER A 98 -2.39 1.36 7.31
CA SER A 98 -3.82 1.29 7.56
C SER A 98 -4.40 2.71 7.65
N ASN A 99 -5.72 2.83 7.50
CA ASN A 99 -6.47 4.06 7.76
C ASN A 99 -7.35 3.95 9.02
N GLU A 100 -7.03 3.07 9.93
CA GLU A 100 -7.77 2.86 11.18
C GLU A 100 -6.83 2.63 12.36
N ASP A 101 -7.43 2.58 13.55
CA ASP A 101 -6.68 2.26 14.76
C ASP A 101 -6.19 0.81 14.69
N GLU A 102 -4.92 0.62 14.98
CA GLU A 102 -4.32 -0.69 15.12
C GLU A 102 -4.05 -0.98 16.60
N PRO A 103 -4.00 -2.25 17.03
CA PRO A 103 -3.79 -2.61 18.43
C PRO A 103 -2.58 -1.89 19.05
N GLY A 104 -2.80 -1.05 20.04
CA GLY A 104 -1.77 -0.24 20.69
C GLY A 104 -1.28 0.98 19.89
N HIS A 105 -1.86 1.24 18.70
CA HIS A 105 -1.45 2.33 17.80
C HIS A 105 -2.65 3.15 17.33
N PRO A 106 -3.19 4.07 18.14
CA PRO A 106 -4.27 4.95 17.72
C PRO A 106 -3.84 5.88 16.59
N ILE A 107 -4.49 5.79 15.43
CA ILE A 107 -4.12 6.59 14.25
C ILE A 107 -4.24 8.09 14.50
N ALA A 108 -5.22 8.52 15.28
CA ALA A 108 -5.41 9.93 15.62
C ALA A 108 -4.23 10.52 16.43
N GLU A 109 -3.57 9.71 17.25
CA GLU A 109 -2.37 10.13 17.99
C GLU A 109 -1.16 10.27 17.06
N PHE A 110 -0.99 9.32 16.16
CA PHE A 110 0.04 9.38 15.14
C PHE A 110 -0.13 10.62 14.25
N ILE A 111 -1.35 10.90 13.77
CA ILE A 111 -1.65 12.08 12.95
C ILE A 111 -1.33 13.39 13.70
N ARG A 112 -1.78 13.52 14.96
CA ARG A 112 -1.49 14.72 15.77
C ARG A 112 0.01 14.94 15.96
N ARG A 113 0.78 13.85 16.19
CA ARG A 113 2.23 13.90 16.30
C ARG A 113 2.85 14.35 14.99
N LEU A 114 2.51 13.71 13.88
CA LEU A 114 3.00 14.01 12.54
C LEU A 114 2.75 15.47 12.15
N GLU A 115 1.52 15.96 12.32
CA GLU A 115 1.20 17.35 12.02
C GLU A 115 2.01 18.35 12.85
N ARG A 116 2.22 18.08 14.15
CA ARG A 116 3.03 18.90 15.03
C ARG A 116 4.49 18.90 14.59
N GLU A 117 5.06 17.74 14.31
CA GLU A 117 6.46 17.60 13.89
C GLU A 117 6.69 18.31 12.54
N ILE A 118 5.82 18.13 11.54
CA ILE A 118 5.93 18.85 10.26
C ILE A 118 5.91 20.36 10.42
N ARG A 119 5.08 20.90 11.34
CA ARG A 119 5.04 22.34 11.60
C ARG A 119 6.31 22.86 12.29
N LEU A 120 6.92 22.04 13.16
CA LEU A 120 8.15 22.38 13.88
C LEU A 120 9.38 22.25 12.99
N ASP A 121 9.54 21.14 12.33
CA ASP A 121 10.71 20.78 11.53
C ASP A 121 10.75 21.49 10.17
N ARG A 122 9.59 21.95 9.69
CA ARG A 122 9.43 22.70 8.45
C ARG A 122 10.12 22.04 7.25
N PRO A 123 9.84 20.75 6.96
CA PRO A 123 10.44 20.06 5.81
C PRO A 123 10.06 20.74 4.49
N ARG A 124 10.93 20.63 3.49
CA ARG A 124 10.62 21.07 2.13
C ARG A 124 9.87 20.01 1.35
N THR A 125 10.16 18.75 1.65
CA THR A 125 9.56 17.59 0.98
C THR A 125 8.94 16.65 1.99
N ILE A 126 7.75 16.15 1.67
CA ILE A 126 7.14 15.04 2.37
C ILE A 126 7.19 13.82 1.46
N VAL A 127 7.63 12.68 1.99
CA VAL A 127 7.49 11.37 1.37
C VAL A 127 6.40 10.62 2.13
N LEU A 128 5.24 10.46 1.51
CA LEU A 128 4.12 9.72 2.07
C LEU A 128 4.08 8.32 1.49
N ASP A 129 4.42 7.33 2.31
CA ASP A 129 4.45 5.93 1.90
C ASP A 129 3.10 5.24 2.16
N GLN A 130 2.42 4.91 1.06
CA GLN A 130 1.13 4.23 1.06
C GLN A 130 1.24 2.81 0.49
N ARG A 131 2.45 2.30 0.24
CA ARG A 131 2.67 1.03 -0.47
C ARG A 131 2.00 -0.18 0.17
N PHE A 132 1.82 -0.19 1.49
CA PHE A 132 1.13 -1.27 2.20
C PHE A 132 -0.21 -0.85 2.80
N ASN A 133 -0.75 0.29 2.39
CA ASN A 133 -2.03 0.75 2.92
C ASN A 133 -3.20 0.06 2.22
N GLN A 134 -3.72 -0.98 2.85
CA GLN A 134 -4.85 -1.75 2.33
C GLN A 134 -6.21 -1.09 2.59
N GLY A 135 -6.25 0.01 3.32
CA GLY A 135 -7.49 0.74 3.55
C GLY A 135 -7.90 0.88 5.00
N GLY A 136 -9.18 0.70 5.26
CA GLY A 136 -9.84 0.97 6.54
C GLY A 136 -10.79 2.18 6.45
N ASN A 137 -10.90 2.96 7.49
CA ASN A 137 -11.78 4.12 7.55
C ASN A 137 -11.06 5.39 7.08
N PHE A 138 -11.24 5.80 5.84
CA PHE A 138 -10.59 6.98 5.28
C PHE A 138 -10.95 8.30 5.99
N THR A 139 -12.05 8.38 6.72
CA THR A 139 -12.44 9.61 7.43
C THR A 139 -11.45 9.98 8.54
N THR A 140 -10.71 9.01 9.07
CA THR A 140 -9.67 9.22 10.07
C THR A 140 -8.49 10.05 9.53
N THR A 141 -8.13 9.83 8.26
CA THR A 141 -7.00 10.49 7.61
C THR A 141 -7.40 11.66 6.70
N ALA A 142 -8.70 11.80 6.40
CA ALA A 142 -9.19 12.74 5.40
C ALA A 142 -8.74 14.20 5.65
N SER A 143 -8.77 14.67 6.91
CA SER A 143 -8.34 16.02 7.25
C SER A 143 -6.84 16.23 6.98
N LEU A 144 -6.01 15.27 7.37
CA LEU A 144 -4.57 15.28 7.10
C LEU A 144 -4.31 15.34 5.60
N MET A 145 -4.93 14.44 4.82
CA MET A 145 -4.70 14.34 3.38
C MET A 145 -5.12 15.60 2.63
N LYS A 146 -6.21 16.25 3.04
CA LYS A 146 -6.63 17.54 2.48
C LYS A 146 -5.64 18.68 2.73
N ASN A 147 -4.98 18.67 3.87
CA ASN A 147 -4.16 19.78 4.34
C ASN A 147 -2.65 19.51 4.28
N LEU A 148 -2.21 18.30 3.93
CA LEU A 148 -0.82 17.88 4.04
C LEU A 148 0.15 18.85 3.33
N THR A 149 -0.19 19.32 2.14
CA THR A 149 0.64 20.24 1.35
C THR A 149 0.68 21.66 1.88
N THR A 150 -0.12 21.96 2.90
CA THR A 150 -0.26 23.30 3.50
C THR A 150 0.00 23.32 5.00
N LEU A 151 0.39 22.19 5.60
CA LEU A 151 0.73 22.11 7.03
C LEU A 151 1.90 23.02 7.41
N SER A 152 2.80 23.28 6.47
CA SER A 152 3.88 24.26 6.58
C SER A 152 4.06 24.97 5.24
N GLU A 153 4.38 26.26 5.28
CA GLU A 153 4.72 27.06 4.09
C GLU A 153 6.00 26.56 3.40
N SER A 154 6.87 25.86 4.14
CA SER A 154 8.11 25.28 3.62
C SER A 154 7.86 24.09 2.67
N ILE A 155 6.68 23.48 2.68
CA ILE A 155 6.40 22.29 1.86
C ILE A 155 6.27 22.69 0.39
N GLU A 156 7.26 22.29 -0.38
CA GLU A 156 7.34 22.48 -1.82
C GLU A 156 6.71 21.32 -2.56
N HIS A 157 6.91 20.06 -2.07
CA HIS A 157 6.47 18.86 -2.75
C HIS A 157 6.07 17.73 -1.80
N VAL A 158 5.15 16.86 -2.27
CA VAL A 158 4.75 15.61 -1.62
C VAL A 158 4.90 14.47 -2.62
N TYR A 159 5.84 13.57 -2.37
CA TYR A 159 5.96 12.32 -3.11
C TYR A 159 5.15 11.23 -2.42
N VAL A 160 4.22 10.62 -3.15
CA VAL A 160 3.40 9.53 -2.63
C VAL A 160 3.89 8.23 -3.22
N LEU A 161 4.36 7.32 -2.36
CA LEU A 161 4.82 6.02 -2.79
C LEU A 161 3.66 5.02 -2.82
N THR A 162 3.45 4.37 -3.95
CA THR A 162 2.32 3.47 -4.20
C THR A 162 2.75 2.09 -4.66
N SER A 163 1.91 1.08 -4.40
CA SER A 163 2.04 -0.27 -4.93
C SER A 163 0.67 -0.90 -5.19
N ALA A 164 0.63 -2.11 -5.74
CA ALA A 164 -0.61 -2.88 -5.91
C ALA A 164 -1.33 -3.19 -4.58
N TRP A 165 -0.67 -3.03 -3.44
CA TRP A 165 -1.25 -3.17 -2.11
C TRP A 165 -1.91 -1.88 -1.60
N THR A 166 -1.70 -0.73 -2.27
CA THR A 166 -2.42 0.50 -1.97
C THR A 166 -3.85 0.36 -2.44
N PHE A 167 -4.79 0.25 -1.49
CA PHE A 167 -6.16 -0.15 -1.79
C PHE A 167 -7.19 0.60 -0.94
N SER A 168 -8.46 0.56 -1.33
CA SER A 168 -9.61 1.07 -0.55
C SER A 168 -9.37 2.48 0.00
N ALA A 169 -9.38 2.70 1.32
CA ALA A 169 -9.13 4.00 1.94
C ALA A 169 -7.73 4.56 1.65
N GLY A 170 -6.74 3.71 1.31
CA GLY A 170 -5.46 4.15 0.78
C GLY A 170 -5.62 4.93 -0.54
N ASN A 171 -6.48 4.46 -1.44
CA ASN A 171 -6.82 5.17 -2.68
C ASN A 171 -7.55 6.49 -2.41
N VAL A 172 -8.45 6.53 -1.41
CA VAL A 172 -9.12 7.78 -1.00
C VAL A 172 -8.09 8.80 -0.49
N SER A 173 -7.10 8.35 0.27
CA SER A 173 -6.00 9.21 0.75
C SER A 173 -5.25 9.86 -0.43
N ILE A 174 -4.93 9.08 -1.47
CA ILE A 174 -4.30 9.60 -2.69
C ILE A 174 -5.23 10.56 -3.44
N ALA A 175 -6.52 10.21 -3.56
CA ALA A 175 -7.49 11.06 -4.24
C ALA A 175 -7.63 12.43 -3.58
N LEU A 176 -7.75 12.47 -2.25
CA LEU A 176 -7.82 13.71 -1.48
C LEU A 176 -6.54 14.54 -1.62
N LEU A 177 -5.37 13.90 -1.59
CA LEU A 177 -4.10 14.57 -1.81
C LEU A 177 -4.01 15.19 -3.22
N LYS A 178 -4.39 14.46 -4.26
CA LYS A 178 -4.37 14.98 -5.64
C LYS A 178 -5.38 16.10 -5.84
N GLU A 179 -6.57 16.01 -5.25
CA GLU A 179 -7.61 17.05 -5.33
C GLU A 179 -7.15 18.36 -4.68
N HIS A 180 -6.56 18.28 -3.47
CA HIS A 180 -6.22 19.45 -2.67
C HIS A 180 -4.76 19.91 -2.83
N GLY A 181 -3.84 19.00 -3.12
CA GLY A 181 -2.41 19.29 -3.26
C GLY A 181 -1.98 19.68 -4.67
N ALA A 182 -2.82 19.36 -5.68
CA ALA A 182 -2.60 19.69 -7.09
C ALA A 182 -1.16 19.41 -7.58
N LYS A 183 -0.46 20.45 -8.07
CA LYS A 183 0.89 20.30 -8.66
C LYS A 183 2.00 19.95 -7.65
N LYS A 184 1.72 20.03 -6.35
CA LYS A 184 2.69 19.64 -5.33
C LYS A 184 2.76 18.13 -5.11
N VAL A 185 1.85 17.35 -5.70
CA VAL A 185 1.73 15.91 -5.45
C VAL A 185 2.19 15.11 -6.67
N THR A 186 3.13 14.19 -6.46
CA THR A 186 3.60 13.25 -7.49
C THR A 186 3.56 11.83 -6.95
N LEU A 187 2.97 10.91 -7.70
CA LEU A 187 2.90 9.49 -7.38
C LEU A 187 4.11 8.75 -7.96
N LEU A 188 4.78 7.96 -7.13
CA LEU A 188 5.94 7.14 -7.48
C LEU A 188 5.67 5.67 -7.15
N GLY A 189 6.17 4.76 -7.97
CA GLY A 189 6.11 3.33 -7.70
C GLY A 189 5.26 2.56 -8.69
N GLU A 190 4.44 1.66 -8.19
CA GLU A 190 3.57 0.83 -9.00
C GLU A 190 2.12 1.33 -8.98
N PRO A 191 1.29 0.92 -9.97
CA PRO A 191 -0.14 1.22 -9.94
C PRO A 191 -0.78 0.70 -8.65
N VAL A 192 -1.76 1.46 -8.15
CA VAL A 192 -2.56 1.04 -6.99
C VAL A 192 -3.44 -0.18 -7.31
N GLY A 193 -3.91 -0.88 -6.29
CA GLY A 193 -4.62 -2.15 -6.41
C GLY A 193 -6.06 -2.06 -6.92
N ASP A 194 -6.58 -0.85 -7.18
CA ASP A 194 -7.96 -0.69 -7.65
C ASP A 194 -8.09 0.44 -8.67
N ARG A 195 -9.30 0.63 -9.15
CA ARG A 195 -9.67 1.57 -10.21
C ARG A 195 -10.13 2.89 -9.62
N ILE A 196 -10.15 3.92 -10.46
CA ILE A 196 -10.66 5.26 -10.10
C ILE A 196 -12.18 5.28 -9.88
N ARG A 197 -12.88 4.32 -10.47
CA ARG A 197 -14.30 4.05 -10.25
C ARG A 197 -14.44 2.58 -9.90
N LEU A 198 -14.97 2.30 -8.73
CA LEU A 198 -15.04 0.96 -8.16
C LEU A 198 -16.32 0.76 -7.34
N TRP A 199 -16.64 -0.51 -7.10
CA TRP A 199 -17.69 -0.92 -6.18
C TRP A 199 -17.04 -1.46 -4.91
N ALA A 200 -17.47 -0.93 -3.77
CA ALA A 200 -17.09 -1.38 -2.44
C ALA A 200 -18.33 -1.45 -1.54
N GLU A 201 -18.13 -1.46 -0.26
CA GLU A 201 -19.19 -1.47 0.73
C GLU A 201 -20.29 -2.50 0.43
N GLY A 202 -20.43 -3.49 1.21
CA GLY A 202 -21.39 -4.55 0.93
C GLY A 202 -21.48 -5.56 2.05
N GLY A 203 -21.54 -6.82 1.69
CA GLY A 203 -21.67 -7.89 2.64
C GLY A 203 -21.23 -9.22 2.04
N SER A 204 -21.58 -10.27 2.74
CA SER A 204 -21.36 -11.63 2.29
C SER A 204 -22.64 -12.47 2.41
N LEU A 205 -22.74 -13.46 1.54
CA LEU A 205 -23.79 -14.49 1.56
C LEU A 205 -23.14 -15.86 1.59
N THR A 206 -23.52 -16.67 2.57
CA THR A 206 -23.09 -18.07 2.63
C THR A 206 -24.10 -18.95 1.88
N LEU A 207 -23.62 -19.70 0.89
CA LEU A 207 -24.46 -20.62 0.14
C LEU A 207 -24.82 -21.82 1.02
N PRO A 208 -26.13 -22.18 1.14
CA PRO A 208 -26.59 -23.16 2.13
C PRO A 208 -26.10 -24.59 1.87
N ASN A 209 -25.81 -24.95 0.62
CA ASN A 209 -25.44 -26.32 0.25
C ASN A 209 -23.92 -26.56 0.26
N SER A 210 -23.13 -25.55 -0.14
CA SER A 210 -21.66 -25.69 -0.25
C SER A 210 -20.90 -25.03 0.89
N GLY A 211 -21.55 -24.19 1.68
CA GLY A 211 -20.87 -23.36 2.68
C GLY A 211 -19.99 -22.24 2.08
N LEU A 212 -19.97 -22.11 0.74
CA LEU A 212 -19.18 -21.09 0.07
C LEU A 212 -19.67 -19.68 0.43
N VAL A 213 -18.76 -18.83 0.84
CA VAL A 213 -19.05 -17.42 1.12
C VAL A 213 -18.82 -16.60 -0.15
N ILE A 214 -19.85 -15.89 -0.58
CA ILE A 214 -19.82 -14.98 -1.73
C ILE A 214 -19.89 -13.55 -1.21
N GLY A 215 -18.82 -12.75 -1.45
CA GLY A 215 -18.81 -11.32 -1.21
C GLY A 215 -19.55 -10.57 -2.32
N PHE A 216 -20.26 -9.51 -1.95
CA PHE A 216 -20.89 -8.59 -2.90
C PHE A 216 -20.70 -7.14 -2.46
N ALA A 217 -20.61 -6.23 -3.43
CA ALA A 217 -20.47 -4.80 -3.19
C ALA A 217 -21.75 -4.05 -3.59
N THR A 218 -22.10 -3.01 -2.85
CA THR A 218 -23.32 -2.22 -3.04
C THR A 218 -23.08 -0.71 -3.14
N GLY A 219 -21.90 -0.23 -2.72
CA GLY A 219 -21.51 1.17 -2.76
C GLY A 219 -20.62 1.51 -3.93
N LEU A 220 -21.05 2.44 -4.77
CA LEU A 220 -20.24 2.99 -5.85
C LEU A 220 -19.35 4.11 -5.30
N HIS A 221 -18.06 4.01 -5.56
CA HIS A 221 -17.07 5.07 -5.36
C HIS A 221 -16.62 5.57 -6.74
N ASP A 222 -16.71 6.88 -6.98
CA ASP A 222 -16.19 7.50 -8.18
C ASP A 222 -15.34 8.71 -7.80
N TYR A 223 -14.04 8.55 -7.94
CA TYR A 223 -13.07 9.61 -7.64
C TYR A 223 -12.81 10.53 -8.82
N SER A 224 -13.36 10.21 -10.01
CA SER A 224 -13.11 10.99 -11.23
C SER A 224 -14.07 12.16 -11.41
N GLN A 225 -15.31 12.00 -10.98
CA GLN A 225 -16.35 13.03 -11.17
C GLN A 225 -17.38 13.11 -10.04
N SER A 226 -17.13 12.36 -8.97
CA SER A 226 -18.13 12.07 -7.94
C SER A 226 -19.34 11.30 -8.49
N CYS A 227 -20.05 10.59 -7.62
CA CYS A 227 -21.22 9.81 -8.04
C CYS A 227 -22.54 10.46 -7.61
N PHE A 228 -22.55 11.80 -7.50
CA PHE A 228 -23.75 12.54 -7.12
C PHE A 228 -24.89 12.26 -8.10
N GLY A 229 -26.04 11.87 -7.55
CA GLY A 229 -27.24 11.53 -8.34
C GLY A 229 -27.32 10.05 -8.75
N GLU A 230 -26.27 9.27 -8.60
CA GLU A 230 -26.35 7.82 -8.79
C GLU A 230 -26.91 7.14 -7.53
N ARG A 231 -27.93 6.31 -7.68
CA ARG A 231 -28.62 5.65 -6.56
C ARG A 231 -27.69 4.77 -5.70
N SER A 232 -26.67 4.22 -6.31
CA SER A 232 -25.68 3.34 -5.65
C SER A 232 -24.48 4.10 -5.11
N CYS A 233 -24.42 5.44 -5.23
CA CYS A 233 -23.33 6.22 -4.71
C CYS A 233 -23.18 6.00 -3.21
N PHE A 234 -21.98 5.65 -2.76
CA PHE A 234 -21.70 5.52 -1.35
C PHE A 234 -21.90 6.87 -0.67
N TRP A 235 -22.85 6.96 0.24
CA TRP A 235 -23.37 8.21 0.78
C TRP A 235 -22.29 9.16 1.34
N ILE A 236 -21.20 8.62 1.90
CA ILE A 236 -20.13 9.41 2.48
C ILE A 236 -19.36 10.20 1.42
N MET A 237 -19.35 9.74 0.15
CA MET A 237 -18.72 10.45 -0.96
C MET A 237 -19.32 11.83 -1.23
N TYR A 238 -20.56 12.07 -0.77
CA TYR A 238 -21.18 13.41 -0.85
C TYR A 238 -20.44 14.47 -0.02
N PHE A 239 -19.70 14.07 1.01
CA PHE A 239 -18.91 14.97 1.85
C PHE A 239 -17.46 15.11 1.40
N TYR A 240 -17.04 14.30 0.45
CA TYR A 240 -15.68 14.27 -0.07
C TYR A 240 -15.68 14.26 -1.62
N PRO A 241 -16.10 15.38 -2.25
CA PRO A 241 -16.06 15.47 -3.70
C PRO A 241 -14.62 15.44 -4.20
N MET A 242 -14.39 14.68 -5.27
CA MET A 242 -13.06 14.48 -5.86
C MET A 242 -13.17 14.45 -7.39
N HIS A 243 -12.15 14.99 -8.09
CA HIS A 243 -12.08 15.06 -9.55
C HIS A 243 -10.70 14.60 -10.03
N VAL A 244 -10.30 13.42 -9.59
CA VAL A 244 -8.99 12.84 -9.91
C VAL A 244 -9.03 12.11 -11.23
N ARG A 245 -8.11 12.44 -12.14
CA ARG A 245 -8.09 11.86 -13.49
C ARG A 245 -7.51 10.44 -13.54
N SER A 246 -6.56 10.12 -12.67
CA SER A 246 -5.84 8.85 -12.68
C SER A 246 -5.15 8.57 -11.35
N PHE A 247 -5.06 7.28 -10.99
CA PHE A 247 -4.20 6.75 -9.94
C PHE A 247 -2.91 6.10 -10.49
N ALA A 248 -2.70 6.17 -11.82
CA ALA A 248 -1.43 5.73 -12.37
C ALA A 248 -0.28 6.54 -11.75
N PRO A 249 0.83 5.91 -11.38
CA PRO A 249 1.99 6.65 -10.90
C PRO A 249 2.52 7.57 -12.00
N ASP A 250 2.88 8.79 -11.61
CA ASP A 250 3.49 9.77 -12.52
C ASP A 250 4.89 9.31 -12.95
N ILE A 251 5.58 8.58 -12.06
CA ILE A 251 6.85 7.91 -12.35
C ILE A 251 6.72 6.45 -11.91
N ARG A 252 6.67 5.55 -12.90
CA ARG A 252 6.57 4.11 -12.63
C ARG A 252 7.95 3.54 -12.27
N ILE A 253 8.01 2.89 -11.12
CA ILE A 253 9.20 2.23 -10.59
C ILE A 253 8.75 0.87 -10.07
N PRO A 254 9.02 -0.21 -10.81
CA PRO A 254 8.68 -1.55 -10.35
C PRO A 254 9.58 -1.94 -9.18
N TYR A 255 9.01 -2.70 -8.24
CA TYR A 255 9.76 -3.34 -7.18
C TYR A 255 9.90 -4.83 -7.53
N ASN A 256 11.09 -5.31 -7.70
CA ASN A 256 11.36 -6.67 -8.16
C ASN A 256 12.08 -7.51 -7.11
N PHE A 257 12.25 -8.80 -7.41
CA PHE A 257 12.91 -9.74 -6.53
C PHE A 257 14.35 -9.35 -6.17
N ASP A 258 15.10 -8.82 -7.13
CA ASP A 258 16.50 -8.41 -6.90
C ASP A 258 16.59 -7.21 -5.96
N ASP A 259 15.62 -6.30 -6.02
CA ASP A 259 15.52 -5.19 -5.07
C ASP A 259 15.22 -5.70 -3.66
N TYR A 260 14.28 -6.65 -3.53
CA TYR A 260 13.95 -7.27 -2.25
C TYR A 260 15.15 -8.04 -1.67
N ALA A 261 15.75 -8.93 -2.44
CA ALA A 261 16.91 -9.73 -2.03
C ALA A 261 18.14 -8.85 -1.72
N GLY A 262 18.30 -7.75 -2.47
CA GLY A 262 19.36 -6.76 -2.28
C GLY A 262 19.08 -5.72 -1.20
N LEU A 263 17.95 -5.81 -0.49
CA LEU A 263 17.54 -4.87 0.57
C LEU A 263 17.47 -3.41 0.10
N ARG A 264 17.07 -3.20 -1.14
CA ARG A 264 16.97 -1.87 -1.77
C ARG A 264 15.56 -1.31 -1.68
N ASP A 265 15.45 0.01 -1.79
CA ASP A 265 14.18 0.73 -1.94
C ASP A 265 14.27 1.72 -3.10
N PRO A 266 14.17 1.25 -4.36
CA PRO A 266 14.35 2.11 -5.53
C PRO A 266 13.28 3.23 -5.61
N VAL A 267 12.11 3.03 -5.01
CA VAL A 267 11.05 4.03 -5.01
C VAL A 267 11.40 5.19 -4.08
N LEU A 268 11.86 4.88 -2.86
CA LEU A 268 12.32 5.88 -1.90
C LEU A 268 13.60 6.58 -2.37
N GLU A 269 14.55 5.83 -2.92
CA GLU A 269 15.77 6.38 -3.53
C GLU A 269 15.40 7.44 -4.59
N ARG A 270 14.44 7.13 -5.46
CA ARG A 270 13.99 8.08 -6.48
C ARG A 270 13.31 9.32 -5.91
N ALA A 271 12.50 9.17 -4.85
CA ALA A 271 11.89 10.31 -4.18
C ALA A 271 12.96 11.26 -3.60
N ARG A 272 14.01 10.71 -3.00
CA ARG A 272 15.14 11.48 -2.44
C ARG A 272 15.94 12.20 -3.54
N ASP A 273 16.20 11.53 -4.67
CA ASP A 273 16.88 12.13 -5.83
C ASP A 273 16.09 13.34 -6.38
N LEU A 274 14.78 13.20 -6.48
CA LEU A 274 13.91 14.29 -6.95
C LEU A 274 13.91 15.46 -5.97
N ALA A 275 13.83 15.19 -4.67
CA ALA A 275 13.89 16.20 -3.63
C ALA A 275 15.21 16.98 -3.65
N SER A 276 16.34 16.28 -3.83
CA SER A 276 17.67 16.91 -3.90
C SER A 276 17.90 17.73 -5.17
N SER A 277 17.31 17.30 -6.30
CA SER A 277 17.44 18.05 -7.57
C SER A 277 16.65 19.36 -7.58
N SER A 278 15.56 19.43 -6.81
CA SER A 278 14.77 20.67 -6.65
C SER A 278 15.50 21.78 -5.85
N THR A 279 16.62 21.44 -5.21
CA THR A 279 17.38 22.38 -4.36
C THR A 279 18.52 23.11 -5.06
N LYS A 280 18.83 22.79 -6.33
CA LYS A 280 19.86 23.51 -7.08
C LYS A 280 19.27 24.83 -7.58
N PRO A 281 19.78 26.00 -7.14
CA PRO A 281 19.36 27.26 -7.71
C PRO A 281 19.72 27.30 -9.19
N HIS A 282 18.79 27.75 -10.03
CA HIS A 282 19.00 28.07 -11.42
C HIS A 282 19.90 29.31 -11.58
#